data_42518f03d65f5627e077ccc6dc2fe368
#
_entry.id   42518f03d65f5627e077ccc6dc2fe368
#
_cell.length_a   1.000
_cell.length_b   1.000
_cell.length_c   1.000
_cell.angle_alpha   90.00
_cell.angle_beta   90.00
_cell.angle_gamma   90.00
#
_symmetry.space_group_name_H-M   'P 1'
#
loop_
_entity.id
_entity.type
_entity.pdbx_description
1 polymer ?
#
loop_
_entity_poly.entity_id
_entity_poly.type
_entity_poly.pdbx_seq_one_letter_code
_entity_poly.pdbx_strand_id
1 'polypeptide(L)'
;MSHINQIQEELRQIEGGRFQTLANQYLYRKYSLNNIIELGSQCGTDKTTTGVPDMYSVEENRHYLFAAYTTSNSDIRNKLLNDAKDCLDRSKTGIDPQLIDRIILCHTHFRLSPLVLEEVCDIDPRIEIIGPETIASDLDRKYPALAHTVLGVPLGKGSFIAPDRFIERSLNDRFATDLSKPLMHRDSEFSGIIESIEQSRAVVIQGQSGSGKTKIALDACLSFSNLHHWDLLILDSKYSSHLDDDIELILSESENIILLVDDANGDLSLEHLLGICLENKKLKIVLTCRKMHRSELTAKIGSYLNFREIELEPLNAENIEAILESEYNIKNPALRERVSAIANGNLRLAIMAAGPIADGNFEAIQEPYDLLNIYMNSALAGYSNREQRLAEILAIYDCCDLIEGDPCYEDLLGLGYDDAEIQDFASRLSDQEIVTILTSTGGVLAIRMEEQNLRDFLICRHFAKEGKGSFSDFILHTAEMPNAPYLKAVKSMAEVCGSESVYDYLRRECEKAWDEIKNRDARIADQFIITFNQLLPIQALAFASERIESAACADVSEEILGTNSTSDGSMPLHIFVSLMNSSEYSQTALELFVKCVERGTEQAAEYNWACGPDGAFAYDLD
;
A
#
# COMPACT_ATOMS: atom_id res chain seq x y z
N MET A 1 -23.17 -19.96 2.66
CA MET A 1 -22.58 -21.32 2.70
C MET A 1 -21.86 -21.43 4.03
N SER A 2 -21.75 -22.60 4.70
CA SER A 2 -20.95 -22.67 5.95
C SER A 2 -19.47 -22.54 5.61
N HIS A 3 -18.66 -22.01 6.54
CA HIS A 3 -17.22 -21.80 6.37
C HIS A 3 -16.51 -23.09 5.92
N ILE A 4 -16.76 -24.21 6.57
CA ILE A 4 -16.21 -25.52 6.16
C ILE A 4 -16.60 -25.93 4.73
N ASN A 5 -17.79 -25.58 4.25
CA ASN A 5 -18.20 -25.89 2.88
C ASN A 5 -17.45 -25.03 1.85
N GLN A 6 -17.10 -23.81 2.20
CA GLN A 6 -16.26 -22.96 1.36
C GLN A 6 -14.84 -23.54 1.25
N ILE A 7 -14.25 -23.93 2.39
CA ILE A 7 -12.94 -24.60 2.42
C ILE A 7 -12.96 -25.88 1.56
N GLN A 8 -14.00 -26.70 1.67
CA GLN A 8 -14.13 -27.93 0.87
C GLN A 8 -14.25 -27.65 -0.63
N GLU A 9 -14.92 -26.58 -1.01
CA GLU A 9 -15.05 -26.20 -2.43
C GLU A 9 -13.73 -25.73 -3.01
N GLU A 10 -12.99 -24.89 -2.27
CA GLU A 10 -11.65 -24.47 -2.67
C GLU A 10 -10.67 -25.65 -2.78
N LEU A 11 -10.72 -26.60 -1.84
CA LEU A 11 -9.90 -27.82 -1.90
C LEU A 11 -10.21 -28.72 -3.10
N ARG A 12 -11.44 -28.66 -3.67
CA ARG A 12 -11.78 -29.43 -4.88
C ARG A 12 -11.14 -28.86 -6.14
N GLN A 13 -10.93 -27.55 -6.15
CA GLN A 13 -10.47 -26.80 -7.32
C GLN A 13 -8.97 -26.43 -7.24
N ILE A 14 -8.32 -26.73 -6.11
CA ILE A 14 -6.95 -26.32 -5.83
C ILE A 14 -5.95 -26.94 -6.82
N GLU A 15 -5.07 -26.12 -7.36
CA GLU A 15 -3.98 -26.57 -8.23
C GLU A 15 -2.82 -27.18 -7.45
N GLY A 16 -2.02 -28.02 -8.11
CA GLY A 16 -0.98 -28.83 -7.47
C GLY A 16 0.04 -28.01 -6.67
N GLY A 17 0.55 -26.91 -7.22
CA GLY A 17 1.51 -26.04 -6.52
C GLY A 17 0.92 -25.37 -5.29
N ARG A 18 -0.29 -24.84 -5.41
CA ARG A 18 -1.03 -24.22 -4.30
C ARG A 18 -1.39 -25.24 -3.22
N PHE A 19 -1.75 -26.48 -3.62
CA PHE A 19 -1.98 -27.56 -2.66
C PHE A 19 -0.70 -27.95 -1.91
N GLN A 20 0.44 -27.97 -2.58
CA GLN A 20 1.72 -28.22 -1.95
C GLN A 20 2.06 -27.16 -0.89
N THR A 21 1.88 -25.89 -1.20
CA THR A 21 2.04 -24.77 -0.24
C THR A 21 1.13 -24.96 0.97
N LEU A 22 -0.17 -25.24 0.74
CA LEU A 22 -1.13 -25.51 1.81
C LEU A 22 -0.70 -26.69 2.68
N ALA A 23 -0.34 -27.82 2.06
CA ALA A 23 0.02 -29.03 2.76
C ALA A 23 1.30 -28.83 3.61
N ASN A 24 2.32 -28.16 3.09
CA ASN A 24 3.52 -27.83 3.83
C ASN A 24 3.21 -27.00 5.09
N GLN A 25 2.46 -25.92 4.93
CA GLN A 25 2.05 -25.04 6.02
C GLN A 25 1.17 -25.77 7.06
N TYR A 26 0.24 -26.61 6.57
CA TYR A 26 -0.64 -27.40 7.43
C TYR A 26 0.13 -28.46 8.23
N LEU A 27 1.02 -29.23 7.59
CA LEU A 27 1.81 -30.26 8.26
C LEU A 27 2.79 -29.66 9.26
N TYR A 28 3.40 -28.51 8.93
CA TYR A 28 4.27 -27.78 9.84
C TYR A 28 3.56 -27.49 11.17
N ARG A 29 2.33 -26.95 11.11
CA ARG A 29 1.54 -26.65 12.31
C ARG A 29 1.01 -27.91 13.00
N LYS A 30 0.48 -28.86 12.23
CA LYS A 30 -0.15 -30.07 12.77
C LYS A 30 0.82 -30.94 13.55
N TYR A 31 2.05 -31.05 13.08
CA TYR A 31 3.08 -31.90 13.70
C TYR A 31 4.16 -31.09 14.44
N SER A 32 4.01 -29.77 14.54
CA SER A 32 4.99 -28.86 15.17
C SER A 32 6.42 -29.13 14.69
N LEU A 33 6.59 -29.18 13.36
CA LEU A 33 7.87 -29.48 12.74
C LEU A 33 8.88 -28.36 12.98
N ASN A 34 10.15 -28.71 13.23
CA ASN A 34 11.20 -27.70 13.43
C ASN A 34 11.71 -27.09 12.11
N ASN A 35 11.65 -27.86 11.02
CA ASN A 35 12.06 -27.43 9.69
C ASN A 35 11.28 -28.22 8.62
N ILE A 36 11.19 -27.63 7.42
CA ILE A 36 10.66 -28.27 6.23
C ILE A 36 11.67 -28.05 5.10
N ILE A 37 11.97 -29.13 4.37
CA ILE A 37 12.78 -29.09 3.16
C ILE A 37 11.90 -29.53 2.00
N GLU A 38 11.64 -28.61 1.09
CA GLU A 38 10.79 -28.82 -0.08
C GLU A 38 11.64 -29.32 -1.25
N LEU A 39 11.21 -30.40 -1.89
CA LEU A 39 11.87 -30.96 -3.07
C LEU A 39 11.01 -30.81 -4.34
N GLY A 40 9.71 -30.68 -4.18
CA GLY A 40 8.71 -30.69 -5.25
C GLY A 40 8.35 -29.34 -5.84
N SER A 41 8.94 -28.22 -5.37
CA SER A 41 8.62 -26.87 -5.86
C SER A 41 9.82 -26.19 -6.52
N GLN A 42 9.54 -25.36 -7.55
CA GLN A 42 10.53 -24.38 -8.03
C GLN A 42 10.32 -23.07 -7.26
N CYS A 43 11.38 -22.62 -6.60
CA CYS A 43 11.36 -21.38 -5.82
C CYS A 43 10.79 -20.21 -6.66
N GLY A 44 9.69 -19.59 -6.19
CA GLY A 44 9.06 -18.44 -6.85
C GLY A 44 8.12 -18.78 -8.02
N THR A 45 7.74 -20.03 -8.23
CA THR A 45 6.74 -20.41 -9.23
C THR A 45 5.81 -21.51 -8.69
N ASP A 46 4.54 -21.52 -9.15
CA ASP A 46 3.57 -22.59 -8.83
C ASP A 46 3.83 -23.90 -9.60
N LYS A 47 5.02 -24.07 -10.18
CA LYS A 47 5.37 -25.26 -10.94
C LYS A 47 5.98 -26.33 -10.02
N THR A 48 5.35 -27.51 -10.04
CA THR A 48 5.86 -28.69 -9.37
C THR A 48 7.01 -29.33 -10.16
N THR A 49 8.04 -29.77 -9.45
CA THR A 49 9.11 -30.62 -10.00
C THR A 49 8.87 -32.07 -9.60
N THR A 50 9.33 -33.01 -10.42
CA THR A 50 9.24 -34.45 -10.08
C THR A 50 10.28 -34.80 -9.03
N GLY A 51 9.85 -35.03 -7.82
CA GLY A 51 10.66 -35.52 -6.70
C GLY A 51 9.81 -36.42 -5.79
N VAL A 52 10.41 -37.33 -5.07
CA VAL A 52 9.79 -38.13 -4.02
C VAL A 52 10.75 -38.24 -2.85
N PRO A 53 10.37 -37.83 -1.65
CA PRO A 53 9.11 -37.14 -1.28
C PRO A 53 9.02 -35.71 -1.83
N ASP A 54 7.84 -35.12 -1.82
CA ASP A 54 7.65 -33.69 -2.17
C ASP A 54 8.24 -32.78 -1.08
N MET A 55 8.18 -33.24 0.17
CA MET A 55 8.71 -32.55 1.35
C MET A 55 9.30 -33.58 2.36
N TYR A 56 10.34 -33.16 3.07
CA TYR A 56 10.78 -33.87 4.25
C TYR A 56 11.17 -32.91 5.39
N SER A 57 11.02 -33.42 6.62
CA SER A 57 11.54 -32.81 7.83
C SER A 57 12.55 -33.74 8.48
N VAL A 58 13.62 -33.20 9.05
CA VAL A 58 14.61 -33.94 9.81
C VAL A 58 14.37 -33.70 11.29
N GLU A 59 14.00 -34.75 12.01
CA GLU A 59 13.80 -34.72 13.45
C GLU A 59 15.08 -35.02 14.23
N GLU A 60 15.01 -35.04 15.55
CA GLU A 60 16.14 -35.39 16.41
C GLU A 60 16.68 -36.78 16.07
N ASN A 61 18.01 -36.95 16.16
CA ASN A 61 18.72 -38.20 15.83
C ASN A 61 18.75 -38.61 14.34
N ARG A 62 18.51 -37.68 13.38
CA ARG A 62 18.50 -37.96 11.94
C ARG A 62 17.37 -38.90 11.50
N HIS A 63 16.23 -38.83 12.17
CA HIS A 63 15.02 -39.46 11.71
C HIS A 63 14.26 -38.53 10.78
N TYR A 64 13.49 -39.09 9.85
CA TYR A 64 12.86 -38.36 8.78
C TYR A 64 11.33 -38.51 8.83
N LEU A 65 10.63 -37.39 8.67
CA LEU A 65 9.24 -37.37 8.28
C LEU A 65 9.18 -37.03 6.79
N PHE A 66 8.54 -37.86 5.99
CA PHE A 66 8.34 -37.65 4.57
C PHE A 66 6.89 -37.30 4.30
N ALA A 67 6.64 -36.39 3.31
CA ALA A 67 5.31 -36.15 2.81
C ALA A 67 5.28 -36.14 1.28
N ALA A 68 4.20 -36.68 0.72
CA ALA A 68 3.90 -36.63 -0.70
C ALA A 68 2.49 -36.07 -0.93
N TYR A 69 2.32 -35.30 -1.98
CA TYR A 69 1.12 -34.51 -2.25
C TYR A 69 0.50 -34.91 -3.58
N THR A 70 -0.81 -35.12 -3.57
CA THR A 70 -1.53 -35.52 -4.76
C THR A 70 -2.88 -34.79 -4.88
N THR A 71 -3.04 -34.03 -5.95
CA THR A 71 -4.38 -33.48 -6.29
C THR A 71 -5.28 -34.57 -6.86
N SER A 72 -6.60 -34.38 -6.74
CA SER A 72 -7.61 -35.33 -7.20
C SER A 72 -7.45 -35.63 -8.70
N ASN A 73 -7.38 -36.92 -9.03
CA ASN A 73 -7.33 -37.40 -10.41
C ASN A 73 -8.04 -38.74 -10.53
N SER A 74 -8.24 -39.22 -11.77
CA SER A 74 -8.94 -40.48 -12.04
C SER A 74 -8.21 -41.73 -11.60
N ASP A 75 -6.90 -41.64 -11.32
CA ASP A 75 -6.04 -42.78 -10.92
C ASP A 75 -5.45 -42.58 -9.52
N ILE A 76 -6.17 -41.96 -8.64
CA ILE A 76 -5.72 -41.63 -7.28
C ILE A 76 -5.20 -42.84 -6.51
N ARG A 77 -5.82 -44.00 -6.68
CA ARG A 77 -5.38 -45.26 -6.02
C ARG A 77 -3.96 -45.61 -6.38
N ASN A 78 -3.66 -45.73 -7.69
CA ASN A 78 -2.32 -46.10 -8.14
C ASN A 78 -1.29 -45.03 -7.78
N LYS A 79 -1.68 -43.77 -7.83
CA LYS A 79 -0.80 -42.67 -7.43
C LYS A 79 -0.39 -42.77 -5.97
N LEU A 80 -1.32 -42.95 -5.03
CA LEU A 80 -1.02 -43.10 -3.60
C LEU A 80 -0.18 -44.37 -3.32
N LEU A 81 -0.49 -45.49 -3.99
CA LEU A 81 0.31 -46.71 -3.86
C LEU A 81 1.75 -46.51 -4.36
N ASN A 82 1.96 -45.79 -5.44
CA ASN A 82 3.28 -45.48 -5.97
C ASN A 82 4.02 -44.51 -5.06
N ASP A 83 3.41 -43.44 -4.61
CA ASP A 83 4.03 -42.46 -3.72
C ASP A 83 4.47 -43.12 -2.41
N ALA A 84 3.65 -44.03 -1.84
CA ALA A 84 4.01 -44.80 -0.66
C ALA A 84 5.26 -45.66 -0.87
N LYS A 85 5.30 -46.40 -1.99
CA LYS A 85 6.46 -47.27 -2.34
C LYS A 85 7.69 -46.45 -2.66
N ASP A 86 7.51 -45.35 -3.35
CA ASP A 86 8.61 -44.48 -3.75
C ASP A 86 9.27 -43.79 -2.54
N CYS A 87 8.50 -43.41 -1.53
CA CYS A 87 9.04 -42.91 -0.26
C CYS A 87 9.88 -43.94 0.49
N LEU A 88 9.59 -45.25 0.33
CA LEU A 88 10.33 -46.34 0.94
C LEU A 88 11.51 -46.82 0.08
N ASP A 89 11.60 -46.39 -1.16
CA ASP A 89 12.66 -46.81 -2.08
C ASP A 89 13.93 -45.97 -1.88
N ARG A 90 14.93 -46.56 -1.25
CA ARG A 90 16.23 -45.93 -1.03
C ARG A 90 16.90 -45.45 -2.32
N SER A 91 16.64 -46.10 -3.45
CA SER A 91 17.22 -45.67 -4.73
C SER A 91 16.66 -44.32 -5.22
N LYS A 92 15.45 -43.96 -4.79
CA LYS A 92 14.76 -42.70 -5.13
C LYS A 92 15.00 -41.63 -4.08
N THR A 93 14.92 -41.98 -2.80
CA THR A 93 15.02 -41.03 -1.70
C THR A 93 16.46 -40.78 -1.22
N GLY A 94 17.37 -41.76 -1.46
CA GLY A 94 18.72 -41.72 -0.93
C GLY A 94 18.82 -42.07 0.58
N ILE A 95 17.70 -42.24 1.27
CA ILE A 95 17.60 -42.45 2.72
C ILE A 95 17.30 -43.92 3.04
N ASP A 96 17.89 -44.42 4.11
CA ASP A 96 17.59 -45.77 4.62
C ASP A 96 16.15 -45.77 5.18
N PRO A 97 15.27 -46.66 4.70
CA PRO A 97 13.89 -46.73 5.19
C PRO A 97 13.76 -46.90 6.71
N GLN A 98 14.78 -47.43 7.39
CA GLN A 98 14.77 -47.55 8.86
C GLN A 98 14.90 -46.19 9.57
N LEU A 99 15.37 -45.16 8.89
CA LEU A 99 15.49 -43.81 9.42
C LEU A 99 14.22 -42.96 9.19
N ILE A 100 13.21 -43.51 8.52
CA ILE A 100 11.95 -42.84 8.27
C ILE A 100 10.97 -43.18 9.38
N ASP A 101 10.55 -42.22 10.17
CA ASP A 101 9.58 -42.42 11.26
C ASP A 101 8.14 -42.33 10.80
N ARG A 102 7.88 -41.50 9.79
CA ARG A 102 6.52 -41.24 9.31
C ARG A 102 6.53 -40.90 7.83
N ILE A 103 5.52 -41.39 7.11
CA ILE A 103 5.24 -41.07 5.71
C ILE A 103 3.80 -40.55 5.64
N ILE A 104 3.62 -39.31 5.24
CA ILE A 104 2.32 -38.66 5.16
C ILE A 104 1.93 -38.49 3.68
N LEU A 105 0.80 -39.05 3.31
CA LEU A 105 0.24 -38.89 1.96
C LEU A 105 -0.97 -37.94 2.04
N CYS A 106 -0.77 -36.69 1.61
CA CYS A 106 -1.85 -35.71 1.56
C CYS A 106 -2.50 -35.71 0.17
N HIS A 107 -3.83 -35.69 0.12
CA HIS A 107 -4.56 -35.65 -1.14
C HIS A 107 -5.81 -34.78 -1.08
N THR A 108 -6.30 -34.33 -2.26
CA THR A 108 -7.55 -33.55 -2.38
C THR A 108 -8.72 -34.36 -2.93
N HIS A 109 -8.60 -35.69 -3.03
CA HIS A 109 -9.67 -36.55 -3.53
C HIS A 109 -10.69 -36.84 -2.43
N PHE A 110 -11.91 -36.29 -2.58
CA PHE A 110 -13.02 -36.49 -1.63
C PHE A 110 -13.56 -37.91 -1.69
N ARG A 111 -13.94 -38.45 -0.54
CA ARG A 111 -14.55 -39.78 -0.38
C ARG A 111 -13.67 -40.91 -0.91
N LEU A 112 -12.39 -40.92 -0.52
CA LEU A 112 -11.52 -42.04 -0.83
C LEU A 112 -12.10 -43.33 -0.27
N SER A 113 -12.09 -44.40 -1.09
CA SER A 113 -12.64 -45.72 -0.67
C SER A 113 -11.84 -46.30 0.51
N PRO A 114 -12.53 -46.85 1.54
CA PRO A 114 -11.87 -47.55 2.65
C PRO A 114 -10.93 -48.68 2.19
N LEU A 115 -11.25 -49.36 1.11
CA LEU A 115 -10.36 -50.37 0.52
C LEU A 115 -9.03 -49.79 0.06
N VAL A 116 -9.05 -48.62 -0.55
CA VAL A 116 -7.80 -47.93 -0.98
C VAL A 116 -6.99 -47.48 0.23
N LEU A 117 -7.65 -47.01 1.28
CA LEU A 117 -6.98 -46.66 2.55
C LEU A 117 -6.26 -47.86 3.15
N GLU A 118 -6.92 -49.03 3.26
CA GLU A 118 -6.33 -50.25 3.75
C GLU A 118 -5.14 -50.71 2.88
N GLU A 119 -5.34 -50.80 1.55
CA GLU A 119 -4.28 -51.19 0.62
C GLU A 119 -3.00 -50.35 0.71
N VAL A 120 -3.14 -49.03 0.90
CA VAL A 120 -1.99 -48.13 1.02
C VAL A 120 -1.33 -48.23 2.39
N CYS A 121 -2.11 -48.31 3.47
CA CYS A 121 -1.59 -48.45 4.83
C CYS A 121 -0.96 -49.83 5.08
N ASP A 122 -1.39 -50.87 4.38
CA ASP A 122 -0.81 -52.21 4.46
C ASP A 122 0.62 -52.29 3.88
N ILE A 123 1.05 -51.30 3.10
CA ILE A 123 2.44 -51.24 2.58
C ILE A 123 3.44 -51.08 3.72
N ASP A 124 3.15 -50.16 4.66
CA ASP A 124 4.01 -49.89 5.81
C ASP A 124 3.19 -49.22 6.93
N PRO A 125 3.31 -49.65 8.20
CA PRO A 125 2.56 -49.13 9.33
C PRO A 125 2.85 -47.64 9.66
N ARG A 126 3.90 -47.07 9.10
CA ARG A 126 4.28 -45.65 9.29
C ARG A 126 3.58 -44.71 8.33
N ILE A 127 2.77 -45.25 7.39
CA ILE A 127 2.03 -44.44 6.42
C ILE A 127 0.77 -43.90 7.07
N GLU A 128 0.60 -42.61 6.95
CA GLU A 128 -0.60 -41.86 7.35
C GLU A 128 -1.18 -41.18 6.10
N ILE A 129 -2.50 -41.32 5.90
CA ILE A 129 -3.19 -40.68 4.78
C ILE A 129 -4.06 -39.53 5.33
N ILE A 130 -3.88 -38.33 4.77
CA ILE A 130 -4.65 -37.14 5.15
C ILE A 130 -5.45 -36.68 3.94
N GLY A 131 -6.77 -36.85 4.02
CA GLY A 131 -7.70 -36.44 2.98
C GLY A 131 -8.28 -35.04 3.19
N PRO A 132 -8.99 -34.52 2.16
CA PRO A 132 -9.53 -33.18 2.19
C PRO A 132 -10.56 -32.94 3.28
N GLU A 133 -11.27 -33.98 3.74
CA GLU A 133 -12.22 -33.89 4.84
C GLU A 133 -11.51 -33.56 6.16
N THR A 134 -10.38 -34.18 6.41
CA THR A 134 -9.55 -33.92 7.61
C THR A 134 -8.92 -32.54 7.51
N ILE A 135 -8.33 -32.22 6.37
CA ILE A 135 -7.74 -30.90 6.12
C ILE A 135 -8.79 -29.79 6.33
N ALA A 136 -9.97 -29.92 5.71
CA ALA A 136 -11.04 -28.91 5.84
C ALA A 136 -11.50 -28.75 7.29
N SER A 137 -11.64 -29.84 8.05
CA SER A 137 -12.05 -29.78 9.45
C SER A 137 -10.99 -29.13 10.34
N ASP A 138 -9.71 -29.41 10.10
CA ASP A 138 -8.64 -28.78 10.85
C ASP A 138 -8.47 -27.31 10.48
N LEU A 139 -8.61 -26.95 9.20
CA LEU A 139 -8.57 -25.56 8.74
C LEU A 139 -9.73 -24.74 9.32
N ASP A 140 -10.95 -25.31 9.36
CA ASP A 140 -12.12 -24.64 9.91
C ASP A 140 -11.99 -24.37 11.41
N ARG A 141 -11.38 -25.29 12.16
CA ARG A 141 -11.39 -25.27 13.63
C ARG A 141 -10.08 -24.86 14.28
N LYS A 142 -8.95 -25.07 13.64
CA LYS A 142 -7.63 -24.89 14.23
C LYS A 142 -6.76 -23.89 13.47
N TYR A 143 -6.96 -23.78 12.17
CA TYR A 143 -6.07 -22.98 11.30
C TYR A 143 -6.86 -22.10 10.32
N PRO A 144 -7.85 -21.31 10.76
CA PRO A 144 -8.68 -20.49 9.87
C PRO A 144 -7.88 -19.39 9.17
N ALA A 145 -6.83 -18.85 9.80
CA ALA A 145 -5.92 -17.91 9.14
C ALA A 145 -5.16 -18.54 7.97
N LEU A 146 -4.78 -19.83 8.08
CA LEU A 146 -4.18 -20.58 6.98
C LEU A 146 -5.18 -20.80 5.84
N ALA A 147 -6.43 -21.13 6.16
CA ALA A 147 -7.49 -21.25 5.15
C ALA A 147 -7.71 -19.92 4.42
N HIS A 148 -7.69 -18.81 5.16
CA HIS A 148 -7.80 -17.47 4.58
C HIS A 148 -6.61 -17.16 3.65
N THR A 149 -5.40 -17.32 4.15
CA THR A 149 -4.17 -16.96 3.42
C THR A 149 -3.99 -17.77 2.13
N VAL A 150 -4.21 -19.09 2.19
CA VAL A 150 -3.90 -19.98 1.05
C VAL A 150 -5.13 -20.27 0.19
N LEU A 151 -6.31 -20.42 0.77
CA LEU A 151 -7.52 -20.75 0.02
C LEU A 151 -8.40 -19.54 -0.34
N GLY A 152 -8.11 -18.37 0.24
CA GLY A 152 -8.92 -17.17 0.01
C GLY A 152 -10.31 -17.21 0.67
N VAL A 153 -10.51 -18.11 1.64
CA VAL A 153 -11.78 -18.21 2.37
C VAL A 153 -11.91 -17.02 3.31
N PRO A 154 -13.06 -16.32 3.32
CA PRO A 154 -13.25 -15.14 4.18
C PRO A 154 -13.04 -15.46 5.66
N LEU A 155 -12.32 -14.57 6.35
CA LEU A 155 -12.05 -14.68 7.76
C LEU A 155 -12.84 -13.60 8.53
N GLY A 156 -13.58 -14.01 9.56
CA GLY A 156 -14.34 -13.09 10.39
C GLY A 156 -15.39 -12.27 9.63
N LYS A 157 -15.46 -10.97 9.90
CA LYS A 157 -16.40 -10.02 9.29
C LYS A 157 -15.85 -9.27 8.08
N GLY A 158 -14.66 -9.63 7.62
CA GLY A 158 -14.10 -9.16 6.37
C GLY A 158 -13.07 -8.01 6.49
N SER A 159 -12.52 -7.74 7.67
CA SER A 159 -11.46 -6.73 7.85
C SER A 159 -10.17 -7.08 7.09
N PHE A 160 -10.01 -8.33 6.68
CA PHE A 160 -8.83 -8.80 5.98
C PHE A 160 -9.19 -9.40 4.62
N ILE A 161 -8.30 -9.17 3.66
CA ILE A 161 -8.36 -9.76 2.32
C ILE A 161 -7.21 -10.77 2.15
N ALA A 162 -7.52 -11.92 1.57
CA ALA A 162 -6.52 -12.92 1.27
C ALA A 162 -5.57 -12.45 0.15
N PRO A 163 -4.28 -12.87 0.16
CA PRO A 163 -3.30 -12.43 -0.84
C PRO A 163 -3.74 -12.66 -2.28
N ASP A 164 -4.30 -13.82 -2.60
CA ASP A 164 -4.79 -14.12 -3.95
C ASP A 164 -5.93 -13.19 -4.35
N ARG A 165 -6.85 -12.91 -3.44
CA ARG A 165 -7.97 -11.99 -3.69
C ARG A 165 -7.49 -10.54 -3.85
N PHE A 166 -6.44 -10.17 -3.12
CA PHE A 166 -5.79 -8.87 -3.26
C PHE A 166 -5.13 -8.72 -4.64
N ILE A 167 -4.47 -9.78 -5.12
CA ILE A 167 -3.90 -9.83 -6.47
C ILE A 167 -5.03 -9.83 -7.53
N GLU A 168 -6.06 -10.68 -7.39
CA GLU A 168 -7.20 -10.72 -8.30
C GLU A 168 -7.90 -9.35 -8.41
N ARG A 169 -8.02 -8.62 -7.29
CA ARG A 169 -8.57 -7.26 -7.28
C ARG A 169 -7.75 -6.35 -8.18
N SER A 170 -6.41 -6.42 -8.14
CA SER A 170 -5.55 -5.63 -9.02
C SER A 170 -5.71 -5.95 -10.51
N LEU A 171 -6.08 -7.19 -10.86
CA LEU A 171 -6.36 -7.60 -12.24
C LEU A 171 -7.71 -7.08 -12.76
N ASN A 172 -8.68 -6.95 -11.86
CA ASN A 172 -10.03 -6.49 -12.18
C ASN A 172 -10.17 -4.97 -12.13
N ASP A 173 -9.27 -4.29 -11.42
CA ASP A 173 -9.23 -2.85 -11.33
C ASP A 173 -8.55 -2.26 -12.59
N ARG A 174 -9.32 -1.50 -13.36
CA ARG A 174 -8.84 -0.83 -14.58
C ARG A 174 -7.72 0.18 -14.33
N PHE A 175 -7.59 0.64 -13.09
CA PHE A 175 -6.64 1.68 -12.69
C PHE A 175 -5.43 1.13 -11.92
N ALA A 176 -5.47 -0.12 -11.46
CA ALA A 176 -4.35 -0.76 -10.78
C ALA A 176 -3.33 -1.35 -11.75
N THR A 177 -2.09 -1.49 -11.28
CA THR A 177 -1.09 -2.30 -11.97
C THR A 177 -1.25 -3.78 -11.58
N ASP A 178 -1.06 -4.66 -12.54
CA ASP A 178 -1.14 -6.11 -12.35
C ASP A 178 -0.09 -6.61 -11.35
N LEU A 179 -0.55 -6.93 -10.13
CA LEU A 179 0.30 -7.46 -9.06
C LEU A 179 0.73 -8.92 -9.28
N SER A 180 0.19 -9.63 -10.27
CA SER A 180 0.62 -10.99 -10.61
C SER A 180 1.95 -11.04 -11.36
N LYS A 181 2.39 -9.91 -11.94
CA LYS A 181 3.67 -9.82 -12.65
C LYS A 181 4.86 -10.01 -11.71
N PRO A 182 6.00 -10.54 -12.20
CA PRO A 182 7.18 -10.72 -11.36
C PRO A 182 7.75 -9.36 -10.89
N LEU A 183 8.33 -9.37 -9.68
CA LEU A 183 9.12 -8.24 -9.21
C LEU A 183 10.45 -8.21 -9.96
N MET A 184 10.82 -7.06 -10.51
CA MET A 184 12.04 -6.89 -11.30
C MET A 184 12.86 -5.70 -10.81
N HIS A 185 14.18 -5.84 -10.87
CA HIS A 185 15.15 -4.77 -10.57
C HIS A 185 15.03 -4.17 -9.17
N ARG A 186 14.64 -5.00 -8.17
CA ARG A 186 14.45 -4.60 -6.76
C ARG A 186 15.05 -5.62 -5.78
N ASP A 187 16.04 -6.41 -6.22
CA ASP A 187 16.58 -7.53 -5.43
C ASP A 187 17.20 -7.05 -4.11
N SER A 188 17.89 -5.91 -4.11
CA SER A 188 18.51 -5.33 -2.91
C SER A 188 17.47 -4.85 -1.91
N GLU A 189 16.48 -4.09 -2.38
CA GLU A 189 15.40 -3.58 -1.54
C GLU A 189 14.54 -4.73 -1.00
N PHE A 190 14.24 -5.73 -1.84
CA PHE A 190 13.51 -6.93 -1.44
C PHE A 190 14.22 -7.67 -0.30
N SER A 191 15.53 -7.93 -0.46
CA SER A 191 16.34 -8.57 0.57
C SER A 191 16.40 -7.74 1.85
N GLY A 192 16.53 -6.42 1.74
CA GLY A 192 16.52 -5.49 2.86
C GLY A 192 15.19 -5.46 3.61
N ILE A 193 14.06 -5.60 2.90
CA ILE A 193 12.73 -5.70 3.52
C ILE A 193 12.61 -7.00 4.32
N ILE A 194 12.99 -8.14 3.76
CA ILE A 194 12.98 -9.44 4.47
C ILE A 194 13.80 -9.34 5.75
N GLU A 195 15.05 -8.86 5.67
CA GLU A 195 15.90 -8.67 6.85
C GLU A 195 15.26 -7.72 7.88
N SER A 196 14.62 -6.66 7.42
CA SER A 196 13.95 -5.71 8.29
C SER A 196 12.74 -6.33 9.00
N ILE A 197 11.97 -7.18 8.32
CA ILE A 197 10.86 -7.93 8.93
C ILE A 197 11.40 -8.91 10.01
N GLU A 198 12.55 -9.55 9.78
CA GLU A 198 13.17 -10.41 10.79
C GLU A 198 13.55 -9.66 12.06
N GLN A 199 14.18 -8.49 11.90
CA GLN A 199 14.85 -7.75 12.98
C GLN A 199 13.93 -6.77 13.72
N SER A 200 12.79 -6.37 13.16
CA SER A 200 11.90 -5.38 13.74
C SER A 200 10.45 -5.88 13.84
N ARG A 201 9.63 -5.13 14.58
CA ARG A 201 8.19 -5.39 14.73
C ARG A 201 7.34 -4.63 13.73
N ALA A 202 7.86 -3.53 13.22
CA ALA A 202 7.24 -2.76 12.17
C ALA A 202 8.25 -2.44 11.07
N VAL A 203 7.80 -2.47 9.83
CA VAL A 203 8.58 -2.04 8.65
C VAL A 203 7.75 -1.04 7.88
N VAL A 204 8.33 0.11 7.57
CA VAL A 204 7.72 1.16 6.76
C VAL A 204 8.43 1.20 5.41
N ILE A 205 7.67 0.98 4.35
CA ILE A 205 8.15 1.06 2.97
C ILE A 205 7.60 2.34 2.37
N GLN A 206 8.48 3.31 2.15
CA GLN A 206 8.11 4.60 1.59
C GLN A 206 8.61 4.78 0.17
N GLY A 207 8.02 5.70 -0.56
CA GLY A 207 8.47 6.08 -1.91
C GLY A 207 7.41 6.87 -2.66
N GLN A 208 7.77 7.37 -3.82
CA GLN A 208 6.85 8.11 -4.70
C GLN A 208 5.67 7.23 -5.17
N SER A 209 4.59 7.86 -5.63
CA SER A 209 3.50 7.13 -6.30
C SER A 209 4.05 6.37 -7.51
N GLY A 210 3.60 5.13 -7.71
CA GLY A 210 4.03 4.32 -8.84
C GLY A 210 5.44 3.70 -8.73
N SER A 211 6.13 3.82 -7.58
CA SER A 211 7.47 3.21 -7.38
C SER A 211 7.46 1.70 -7.14
N GLY A 212 6.28 1.07 -7.00
CA GLY A 212 6.13 -0.36 -6.78
C GLY A 212 6.07 -0.80 -5.31
N LYS A 213 5.76 0.11 -4.36
CA LYS A 213 5.67 -0.19 -2.92
C LYS A 213 4.76 -1.37 -2.60
N THR A 214 3.51 -1.33 -3.08
CA THR A 214 2.53 -2.40 -2.88
C THR A 214 3.04 -3.75 -3.36
N LYS A 215 3.64 -3.79 -4.55
CA LYS A 215 4.17 -5.03 -5.13
C LYS A 215 5.31 -5.62 -4.31
N ILE A 216 6.33 -4.83 -3.98
CA ILE A 216 7.47 -5.33 -3.21
C ILE A 216 7.08 -5.70 -1.78
N ALA A 217 6.16 -4.94 -1.15
CA ALA A 217 5.65 -5.26 0.18
C ALA A 217 4.90 -6.58 0.20
N LEU A 218 4.00 -6.79 -0.78
CA LEU A 218 3.25 -8.05 -0.91
C LEU A 218 4.18 -9.24 -1.13
N ASP A 219 5.11 -9.15 -2.09
CA ASP A 219 6.03 -10.23 -2.41
C ASP A 219 6.97 -10.55 -1.23
N ALA A 220 7.45 -9.53 -0.52
CA ALA A 220 8.29 -9.72 0.66
C ALA A 220 7.50 -10.38 1.81
N CYS A 221 6.27 -9.92 2.06
CA CYS A 221 5.40 -10.54 3.08
C CYS A 221 5.05 -12.00 2.73
N LEU A 222 4.74 -12.30 1.47
CA LEU A 222 4.49 -13.66 0.99
C LEU A 222 5.74 -14.55 1.15
N SER A 223 6.91 -14.05 0.75
CA SER A 223 8.17 -14.79 0.89
C SER A 223 8.50 -15.07 2.36
N PHE A 224 8.37 -14.05 3.21
CA PHE A 224 8.58 -14.20 4.66
C PHE A 224 7.58 -15.16 5.29
N SER A 225 6.29 -15.03 4.96
CA SER A 225 5.23 -15.91 5.44
C SER A 225 5.52 -17.38 5.10
N ASN A 226 5.91 -17.65 3.85
CA ASN A 226 6.24 -19.00 3.40
C ASN A 226 7.50 -19.56 4.08
N LEU A 227 8.56 -18.75 4.18
CA LEU A 227 9.84 -19.19 4.76
C LEU A 227 9.72 -19.48 6.27
N HIS A 228 8.98 -18.66 7.01
CA HIS A 228 8.89 -18.74 8.47
C HIS A 228 7.57 -19.35 8.95
N HIS A 229 6.69 -19.76 8.05
CA HIS A 229 5.36 -20.32 8.34
C HIS A 229 4.46 -19.38 9.17
N TRP A 230 4.53 -18.08 8.89
CA TRP A 230 3.67 -17.07 9.49
C TRP A 230 2.39 -16.91 8.68
N ASP A 231 1.29 -16.55 9.33
CA ASP A 231 0.06 -16.21 8.62
C ASP A 231 0.14 -14.77 8.08
N LEU A 232 -0.12 -14.60 6.78
CA LEU A 232 -0.17 -13.28 6.16
C LEU A 232 -1.61 -12.79 6.09
N LEU A 233 -1.84 -11.61 6.65
CA LEU A 233 -3.09 -10.87 6.56
C LEU A 233 -2.85 -9.54 5.86
N ILE A 234 -3.76 -9.15 5.00
CA ILE A 234 -3.75 -7.85 4.33
C ILE A 234 -4.98 -7.09 4.82
N LEU A 235 -4.78 -5.90 5.39
CA LEU A 235 -5.88 -5.09 5.88
C LEU A 235 -6.69 -4.54 4.69
N ASP A 236 -8.01 -4.78 4.70
CA ASP A 236 -8.92 -4.12 3.77
C ASP A 236 -9.49 -2.86 4.43
N SER A 237 -9.05 -1.69 3.99
CA SER A 237 -9.45 -0.39 4.53
C SER A 237 -10.97 -0.16 4.50
N LYS A 238 -11.70 -0.85 3.62
CA LYS A 238 -13.15 -0.74 3.49
C LYS A 238 -13.93 -1.34 4.67
N TYR A 239 -13.30 -2.23 5.47
CA TYR A 239 -13.97 -3.02 6.51
C TYR A 239 -13.41 -2.81 7.90
N SER A 240 -12.69 -1.72 8.13
CA SER A 240 -12.01 -1.42 9.41
C SER A 240 -12.94 -1.33 10.64
N SER A 241 -14.25 -1.17 10.45
CA SER A 241 -15.23 -1.09 11.55
C SER A 241 -15.39 -2.36 12.41
N HIS A 242 -14.87 -3.50 11.96
CA HIS A 242 -14.91 -4.80 12.65
C HIS A 242 -13.54 -5.34 13.02
N LEU A 243 -12.53 -4.50 12.91
CA LEU A 243 -11.12 -4.88 13.03
C LEU A 243 -10.82 -5.58 14.37
N ASP A 244 -11.39 -5.10 15.48
CA ASP A 244 -11.15 -5.66 16.81
C ASP A 244 -11.63 -7.10 16.93
N ASP A 245 -12.87 -7.34 16.51
CA ASP A 245 -13.47 -8.67 16.57
C ASP A 245 -12.66 -9.67 15.70
N ASP A 246 -12.25 -9.22 14.52
CA ASP A 246 -11.53 -10.06 13.57
C ASP A 246 -10.09 -10.33 14.02
N ILE A 247 -9.37 -9.34 14.55
CA ILE A 247 -8.02 -9.54 15.10
C ILE A 247 -8.05 -10.43 16.35
N GLU A 248 -8.99 -10.22 17.27
CA GLU A 248 -9.10 -11.06 18.47
C GLU A 248 -9.32 -12.52 18.10
N LEU A 249 -10.20 -12.78 17.13
CA LEU A 249 -10.44 -14.12 16.60
C LEU A 249 -9.14 -14.75 16.09
N ILE A 250 -8.37 -14.03 15.27
CA ILE A 250 -7.15 -14.54 14.66
C ILE A 250 -6.05 -14.75 15.68
N LEU A 251 -5.84 -13.80 16.60
CA LEU A 251 -4.82 -13.90 17.65
C LEU A 251 -5.06 -15.05 18.62
N SER A 252 -6.33 -15.48 18.79
CA SER A 252 -6.66 -16.65 19.61
C SER A 252 -6.21 -17.97 18.98
N GLU A 253 -6.04 -18.01 17.66
CA GLU A 253 -5.84 -19.25 16.88
C GLU A 253 -4.50 -19.30 16.15
N SER A 254 -3.90 -18.15 15.82
CA SER A 254 -2.62 -18.07 15.10
C SER A 254 -1.43 -17.93 16.04
N GLU A 255 -0.32 -18.59 15.68
CA GLU A 255 0.92 -18.48 16.46
C GLU A 255 1.69 -17.21 16.12
N ASN A 256 1.83 -16.89 14.83
CA ASN A 256 2.58 -15.74 14.36
C ASN A 256 1.89 -15.13 13.12
N ILE A 257 1.76 -13.81 13.10
CA ILE A 257 1.05 -13.07 12.08
C ILE A 257 1.92 -11.95 11.53
N ILE A 258 1.95 -11.82 10.21
CA ILE A 258 2.42 -10.63 9.52
C ILE A 258 1.21 -9.89 8.92
N LEU A 259 1.06 -8.64 9.27
CA LEU A 259 -0.02 -7.78 8.81
C LEU A 259 0.52 -6.78 7.80
N LEU A 260 0.02 -6.82 6.57
CA LEU A 260 0.30 -5.82 5.54
C LEU A 260 -0.81 -4.76 5.54
N VAL A 261 -0.40 -3.50 5.68
CA VAL A 261 -1.26 -2.32 5.56
C VAL A 261 -0.76 -1.51 4.37
N ASP A 262 -1.48 -1.62 3.27
CA ASP A 262 -1.12 -0.88 2.06
C ASP A 262 -1.69 0.54 2.11
N ASP A 263 -0.92 1.50 1.63
CA ASP A 263 -1.23 2.93 1.55
C ASP A 263 -1.69 3.55 2.90
N ALA A 264 -0.92 3.33 3.96
CA ALA A 264 -1.19 3.76 5.34
C ALA A 264 -1.09 5.29 5.54
N ASN A 265 -1.69 6.08 4.64
CA ASN A 265 -1.57 7.53 4.59
C ASN A 265 -2.64 8.24 5.45
N GLY A 266 -2.59 8.09 6.77
CA GLY A 266 -3.44 8.88 7.68
C GLY A 266 -4.75 8.21 8.10
N ASP A 267 -4.80 6.89 8.16
CA ASP A 267 -5.95 6.16 8.66
C ASP A 267 -6.06 6.31 10.20
N LEU A 268 -7.25 6.68 10.68
CA LEU A 268 -7.56 6.82 12.11
C LEU A 268 -7.46 5.49 12.88
N SER A 269 -7.61 4.36 12.19
CA SER A 269 -7.50 3.01 12.77
C SER A 269 -6.05 2.58 13.05
N LEU A 270 -5.05 3.28 12.52
CA LEU A 270 -3.65 2.90 12.64
C LEU A 270 -3.15 2.89 14.08
N GLU A 271 -3.49 3.89 14.88
CA GLU A 271 -3.06 3.96 16.30
C GLU A 271 -3.61 2.78 17.10
N HIS A 272 -4.84 2.39 16.80
CA HIS A 272 -5.46 1.23 17.41
C HIS A 272 -4.74 -0.07 17.02
N LEU A 273 -4.44 -0.25 15.72
CA LEU A 273 -3.62 -1.37 15.22
C LEU A 273 -2.24 -1.42 15.89
N LEU A 274 -1.57 -0.29 16.03
CA LEU A 274 -0.26 -0.21 16.67
C LEU A 274 -0.36 -0.59 18.17
N GLY A 275 -1.45 -0.21 18.85
CA GLY A 275 -1.75 -0.64 20.21
C GLY A 275 -1.87 -2.17 20.31
N ILE A 276 -2.64 -2.79 19.43
CA ILE A 276 -2.76 -4.26 19.37
C ILE A 276 -1.40 -4.90 19.07
N CYS A 277 -0.63 -4.33 18.15
CA CYS A 277 0.72 -4.82 17.85
C CYS A 277 1.64 -4.71 19.08
N LEU A 278 1.54 -3.65 19.87
CA LEU A 278 2.35 -3.47 21.09
C LEU A 278 2.10 -4.58 22.11
N GLU A 279 0.84 -4.92 22.32
CA GLU A 279 0.41 -5.96 23.29
C GLU A 279 0.75 -7.38 22.81
N ASN A 280 0.73 -7.63 21.51
CA ASN A 280 0.91 -8.95 20.91
C ASN A 280 2.27 -9.12 20.24
N LYS A 281 3.21 -9.80 20.92
CA LYS A 281 4.55 -10.07 20.37
C LYS A 281 4.55 -10.99 19.14
N LYS A 282 3.47 -11.69 18.88
CA LYS A 282 3.28 -12.59 17.74
C LYS A 282 2.87 -11.86 16.45
N LEU A 283 2.62 -10.55 16.52
CA LEU A 283 2.17 -9.72 15.41
C LEU A 283 3.29 -8.79 14.95
N LYS A 284 3.62 -8.86 13.67
CA LYS A 284 4.48 -7.90 12.94
C LYS A 284 3.64 -7.14 11.94
N ILE A 285 4.01 -5.89 11.66
CA ILE A 285 3.29 -5.04 10.73
C ILE A 285 4.23 -4.49 9.65
N VAL A 286 3.79 -4.57 8.40
CA VAL A 286 4.44 -3.94 7.25
C VAL A 286 3.49 -2.90 6.69
N LEU A 287 3.96 -1.67 6.56
CA LEU A 287 3.15 -0.56 6.08
C LEU A 287 3.79 0.03 4.83
N THR A 288 2.97 0.34 3.83
CA THR A 288 3.42 1.17 2.72
C THR A 288 2.90 2.58 2.90
N CYS A 289 3.69 3.57 2.56
CA CYS A 289 3.25 4.97 2.59
C CYS A 289 3.93 5.79 1.49
N ARG A 290 3.40 6.99 1.25
CA ARG A 290 4.04 7.99 0.40
C ARG A 290 5.04 8.80 1.18
N LYS A 291 6.09 9.25 0.50
CA LYS A 291 7.16 10.07 1.08
C LYS A 291 6.63 11.27 1.88
N MET A 292 5.55 11.89 1.43
CA MET A 292 4.93 13.04 2.08
C MET A 292 4.25 12.74 3.44
N HIS A 293 3.79 11.50 3.66
CA HIS A 293 3.16 11.08 4.92
C HIS A 293 4.15 10.40 5.87
N ARG A 294 5.41 10.27 5.45
CA ARG A 294 6.47 9.62 6.20
C ARG A 294 6.61 10.13 7.62
N SER A 295 6.81 11.45 7.77
CA SER A 295 7.11 12.06 9.08
C SER A 295 6.00 11.81 10.10
N GLU A 296 4.76 11.96 9.69
CA GLU A 296 3.59 11.70 10.54
C GLU A 296 3.48 10.22 10.90
N LEU A 297 3.60 9.33 9.89
CA LEU A 297 3.48 7.90 10.07
C LEU A 297 4.60 7.35 10.97
N THR A 298 5.86 7.73 10.73
CA THR A 298 7.00 7.25 11.51
C THR A 298 6.98 7.77 12.94
N ALA A 299 6.53 9.01 13.17
CA ALA A 299 6.33 9.54 14.51
C ALA A 299 5.27 8.74 15.30
N LYS A 300 4.13 8.43 14.67
CA LYS A 300 3.09 7.59 15.26
C LYS A 300 3.64 6.19 15.59
N ILE A 301 4.24 5.51 14.62
CA ILE A 301 4.78 4.15 14.83
C ILE A 301 5.84 4.13 15.93
N GLY A 302 6.77 5.08 15.92
CA GLY A 302 7.87 5.18 16.89
C GLY A 302 7.40 5.35 18.34
N SER A 303 6.17 5.83 18.55
CA SER A 303 5.55 5.92 19.88
C SER A 303 5.09 4.57 20.45
N TYR A 304 4.91 3.56 19.59
CA TYR A 304 4.41 2.24 19.96
C TYR A 304 5.44 1.12 19.75
N LEU A 305 6.14 1.13 18.62
CA LEU A 305 6.96 -0.01 18.16
C LEU A 305 8.34 0.47 17.69
N ASN A 306 9.34 -0.40 17.87
CA ASN A 306 10.56 -0.26 17.10
C ASN A 306 10.28 -0.61 15.64
N PHE A 307 10.74 0.22 14.73
CA PHE A 307 10.52 0.03 13.31
C PHE A 307 11.81 0.21 12.50
N ARG A 308 11.77 -0.29 11.27
CA ARG A 308 12.76 -0.01 10.24
C ARG A 308 12.08 0.64 9.06
N GLU A 309 12.80 1.51 8.40
CA GLU A 309 12.32 2.25 7.25
C GLU A 309 13.12 1.87 6.02
N ILE A 310 12.43 1.71 4.89
CA ILE A 310 13.03 1.45 3.59
C ILE A 310 12.41 2.42 2.60
N GLU A 311 13.27 3.21 1.96
CA GLU A 311 12.88 4.11 0.88
C GLU A 311 13.07 3.41 -0.47
N LEU A 312 12.02 3.41 -1.29
CA LEU A 312 12.08 2.96 -2.66
C LEU A 312 12.35 4.16 -3.58
N GLU A 313 13.57 4.22 -4.07
CA GLU A 313 13.94 5.20 -5.08
C GLU A 313 13.21 4.92 -6.41
N PRO A 314 12.97 5.94 -7.23
CA PRO A 314 12.46 5.76 -8.58
C PRO A 314 13.33 4.78 -9.39
N LEU A 315 12.71 3.95 -10.23
CA LEU A 315 13.48 3.10 -11.15
C LEU A 315 14.17 3.96 -12.20
N ASN A 316 15.39 3.59 -12.56
CA ASN A 316 16.07 4.25 -13.67
C ASN A 316 15.42 3.91 -15.02
N ALA A 317 15.69 4.70 -16.05
CA ALA A 317 15.09 4.55 -17.36
C ALA A 317 15.35 3.16 -17.98
N GLU A 318 16.57 2.62 -17.84
CA GLU A 318 16.97 1.32 -18.38
C GLU A 318 16.13 0.18 -17.77
N ASN A 319 15.88 0.23 -16.46
CA ASN A 319 15.06 -0.77 -15.77
C ASN A 319 13.59 -0.69 -16.20
N ILE A 320 13.04 0.51 -16.38
CA ILE A 320 11.67 0.70 -16.91
C ILE A 320 11.59 0.15 -18.32
N GLU A 321 12.55 0.45 -19.19
CA GLU A 321 12.59 -0.06 -20.56
C GLU A 321 12.66 -1.59 -20.61
N ALA A 322 13.47 -2.20 -19.75
CA ALA A 322 13.57 -3.65 -19.63
C ALA A 322 12.23 -4.30 -19.22
N ILE A 323 11.52 -3.70 -18.25
CA ILE A 323 10.20 -4.16 -17.82
C ILE A 323 9.17 -4.01 -18.95
N LEU A 324 9.16 -2.88 -19.66
CA LEU A 324 8.25 -2.64 -20.77
C LEU A 324 8.48 -3.64 -21.92
N GLU A 325 9.73 -4.05 -22.15
CA GLU A 325 10.07 -5.04 -23.16
C GLU A 325 9.65 -6.46 -22.76
N SER A 326 10.06 -6.90 -21.56
CA SER A 326 9.87 -8.29 -21.12
C SER A 326 8.43 -8.60 -20.74
N GLU A 327 7.77 -7.72 -19.96
CA GLU A 327 6.47 -7.98 -19.38
C GLU A 327 5.30 -7.43 -20.21
N TYR A 328 5.55 -6.34 -20.95
CA TYR A 328 4.51 -5.65 -21.73
C TYR A 328 4.70 -5.76 -23.23
N ASN A 329 5.74 -6.50 -23.69
CA ASN A 329 6.04 -6.80 -25.10
C ASN A 329 6.17 -5.55 -26.00
N ILE A 330 6.65 -4.43 -25.45
CA ILE A 330 6.91 -3.22 -26.24
C ILE A 330 8.26 -3.35 -26.91
N LYS A 331 8.27 -3.78 -28.19
CA LYS A 331 9.49 -4.08 -28.93
C LYS A 331 10.20 -2.86 -29.52
N ASN A 332 9.51 -1.73 -29.68
CA ASN A 332 10.09 -0.53 -30.28
C ASN A 332 10.99 0.21 -29.27
N PRO A 333 12.33 0.25 -29.46
CA PRO A 333 13.25 0.88 -28.52
C PRO A 333 13.01 2.38 -28.35
N ALA A 334 12.79 3.10 -29.43
CA ALA A 334 12.56 4.55 -29.39
C ALA A 334 11.29 4.91 -28.59
N LEU A 335 10.32 3.99 -28.59
CA LEU A 335 9.11 4.17 -27.79
C LEU A 335 9.38 3.92 -26.30
N ARG A 336 10.11 2.85 -25.97
CA ARG A 336 10.50 2.55 -24.59
C ARG A 336 11.30 3.71 -23.98
N GLU A 337 12.32 4.19 -24.72
CA GLU A 337 13.16 5.32 -24.32
C GLU A 337 12.30 6.57 -24.05
N ARG A 338 11.35 6.88 -24.94
CA ARG A 338 10.49 8.04 -24.77
C ARG A 338 9.54 7.89 -23.58
N VAL A 339 8.90 6.73 -23.42
CA VAL A 339 7.99 6.46 -22.29
C VAL A 339 8.74 6.48 -20.98
N SER A 340 9.92 5.87 -20.90
CA SER A 340 10.74 5.85 -19.67
C SER A 340 11.23 7.23 -19.29
N ALA A 341 11.64 8.05 -20.26
CA ALA A 341 12.06 9.43 -20.03
C ALA A 341 10.92 10.31 -19.49
N ILE A 342 9.71 10.20 -20.07
CA ILE A 342 8.55 10.97 -19.63
C ILE A 342 8.01 10.47 -18.29
N ALA A 343 8.00 9.17 -18.07
CA ALA A 343 7.56 8.57 -16.81
C ALA A 343 8.49 8.90 -15.64
N ASN A 344 9.75 9.28 -15.92
CA ASN A 344 10.74 9.78 -14.96
C ASN A 344 10.78 8.95 -13.65
N GLY A 345 10.94 7.63 -13.79
CA GLY A 345 11.00 6.71 -12.66
C GLY A 345 9.65 6.20 -12.14
N ASN A 346 8.54 6.76 -12.59
CA ASN A 346 7.20 6.29 -12.26
C ASN A 346 6.82 5.08 -13.14
N LEU A 347 7.13 3.87 -12.66
CA LEU A 347 6.84 2.63 -13.38
C LEU A 347 5.35 2.45 -13.68
N ARG A 348 4.47 2.82 -12.74
CA ARG A 348 3.02 2.69 -12.95
C ARG A 348 2.55 3.51 -14.13
N LEU A 349 3.02 4.75 -14.24
CA LEU A 349 2.70 5.63 -15.37
C LEU A 349 3.18 5.03 -16.70
N ALA A 350 4.41 4.48 -16.72
CA ALA A 350 4.94 3.82 -17.91
C ALA A 350 4.11 2.60 -18.33
N ILE A 351 3.69 1.77 -17.37
CA ILE A 351 2.87 0.58 -17.60
C ILE A 351 1.47 0.94 -18.11
N MET A 352 0.81 1.90 -17.47
CA MET A 352 -0.53 2.34 -17.87
C MET A 352 -0.56 2.88 -19.30
N ALA A 353 0.51 3.53 -19.71
CA ALA A 353 0.65 4.05 -21.07
C ALA A 353 0.99 2.97 -22.10
N ALA A 354 1.54 1.82 -21.68
CA ALA A 354 2.07 0.80 -22.58
C ALA A 354 1.02 0.20 -23.54
N GLY A 355 -0.18 -0.10 -23.05
CA GLY A 355 -1.26 -0.69 -23.85
C GLY A 355 -1.74 0.24 -24.98
N PRO A 356 -2.28 1.43 -24.67
CA PRO A 356 -2.76 2.38 -25.67
C PRO A 356 -1.69 2.86 -26.66
N ILE A 357 -0.44 2.91 -26.22
CA ILE A 357 0.69 3.39 -27.05
C ILE A 357 1.14 2.35 -28.08
N ALA A 358 1.01 1.06 -27.77
CA ALA A 358 1.31 0.00 -28.73
C ALA A 358 0.47 0.12 -30.02
N ASP A 359 -0.66 0.82 -29.97
CA ASP A 359 -1.57 1.05 -31.10
C ASP A 359 -1.23 2.24 -32.01
N GLY A 360 -0.17 3.01 -31.75
CA GLY A 360 0.48 3.80 -32.81
C GLY A 360 0.46 5.32 -32.74
N ASN A 361 0.18 5.97 -31.61
CA ASN A 361 0.11 7.44 -31.54
C ASN A 361 1.20 8.05 -30.62
N PHE A 362 2.44 8.16 -31.15
CA PHE A 362 3.63 8.53 -30.36
C PHE A 362 3.98 10.02 -30.34
N GLU A 363 3.58 10.77 -31.35
CA GLU A 363 4.04 12.16 -31.53
C GLU A 363 3.42 13.13 -30.55
N ALA A 364 2.27 12.78 -29.96
CA ALA A 364 1.50 13.62 -29.06
C ALA A 364 1.96 13.55 -27.58
N ILE A 365 2.83 12.60 -27.22
CA ILE A 365 3.22 12.39 -25.81
C ILE A 365 4.47 13.21 -25.48
N GLN A 366 4.35 14.22 -24.62
CA GLN A 366 5.44 15.11 -24.23
C GLN A 366 5.64 15.19 -22.71
N GLU A 367 4.61 14.93 -21.92
CA GLU A 367 4.65 15.03 -20.46
C GLU A 367 3.86 13.88 -19.78
N PRO A 368 4.03 13.64 -18.47
CA PRO A 368 3.30 12.60 -17.73
C PRO A 368 1.79 12.66 -17.90
N TYR A 369 1.21 13.85 -17.95
CA TYR A 369 -0.21 14.04 -18.21
C TYR A 369 -0.68 13.42 -19.53
N ASP A 370 0.13 13.50 -20.59
CA ASP A 370 -0.26 12.93 -21.89
C ASP A 370 -0.39 11.40 -21.84
N LEU A 371 0.50 10.74 -21.07
CA LEU A 371 0.41 9.30 -20.84
C LEU A 371 -0.86 8.94 -20.07
N LEU A 372 -1.14 9.65 -18.97
CA LEU A 372 -2.36 9.47 -18.20
C LEU A 372 -3.60 9.78 -19.02
N ASN A 373 -3.57 10.84 -19.84
CA ASN A 373 -4.70 11.25 -20.66
C ASN A 373 -5.13 10.18 -21.65
N ILE A 374 -4.17 9.49 -22.30
CA ILE A 374 -4.47 8.39 -23.20
C ILE A 374 -5.18 7.26 -22.46
N TYR A 375 -4.67 6.87 -21.31
CA TYR A 375 -5.21 5.78 -20.51
C TYR A 375 -6.57 6.14 -19.90
N MET A 376 -6.66 7.27 -19.21
CA MET A 376 -7.86 7.68 -18.47
C MET A 376 -9.03 8.02 -19.38
N ASN A 377 -8.78 8.60 -20.56
CA ASN A 377 -9.85 8.81 -21.54
C ASN A 377 -10.42 7.49 -22.05
N SER A 378 -9.59 6.45 -22.21
CA SER A 378 -10.09 5.11 -22.54
C SER A 378 -10.93 4.52 -21.41
N ALA A 379 -10.50 4.68 -20.16
CA ALA A 379 -11.22 4.21 -18.98
C ALA A 379 -12.55 4.96 -18.77
N LEU A 380 -12.58 6.26 -19.07
CA LEU A 380 -13.77 7.11 -18.96
C LEU A 380 -14.71 7.06 -20.17
N ALA A 381 -14.32 6.40 -21.26
CA ALA A 381 -15.13 6.34 -22.50
C ALA A 381 -16.53 5.70 -22.32
N GLY A 382 -16.72 4.90 -21.26
CA GLY A 382 -18.01 4.30 -20.91
C GLY A 382 -19.00 5.24 -20.21
N TYR A 383 -18.55 6.46 -19.81
CA TYR A 383 -19.35 7.41 -19.05
C TYR A 383 -19.76 8.60 -19.92
N SER A 384 -20.98 9.10 -19.71
CA SER A 384 -21.47 10.32 -20.35
C SER A 384 -20.68 11.56 -19.90
N ASN A 385 -20.72 12.63 -20.66
CA ASN A 385 -20.08 13.90 -20.29
C ASN A 385 -20.56 14.44 -18.94
N ARG A 386 -21.84 14.17 -18.59
CA ARG A 386 -22.43 14.59 -17.31
C ARG A 386 -21.83 13.79 -16.16
N GLU A 387 -21.68 12.48 -16.32
CA GLU A 387 -21.04 11.60 -15.33
C GLU A 387 -19.56 11.91 -15.15
N GLN A 388 -18.85 12.17 -16.25
CA GLN A 388 -17.44 12.59 -16.17
C GLN A 388 -17.29 13.94 -15.44
N ARG A 389 -18.25 14.85 -15.61
CA ARG A 389 -18.24 16.13 -14.90
C ARG A 389 -18.50 15.96 -13.41
N LEU A 390 -19.40 15.08 -13.02
CA LEU A 390 -19.64 14.74 -11.62
C LEU A 390 -18.38 14.11 -11.00
N ALA A 391 -17.71 13.17 -11.70
CA ALA A 391 -16.45 12.61 -11.26
C ALA A 391 -15.34 13.66 -11.10
N GLU A 392 -15.29 14.68 -11.97
CA GLU A 392 -14.37 15.81 -11.83
C GLU A 392 -14.60 16.58 -10.52
N ILE A 393 -15.84 16.91 -10.18
CA ILE A 393 -16.17 17.64 -8.95
C ILE A 393 -15.83 16.79 -7.72
N LEU A 394 -16.22 15.49 -7.71
CA LEU A 394 -15.83 14.59 -6.63
C LEU A 394 -14.30 14.48 -6.46
N ALA A 395 -13.56 14.46 -7.57
CA ALA A 395 -12.09 14.42 -7.54
C ALA A 395 -11.48 15.67 -6.91
N ILE A 396 -12.02 16.85 -7.19
CA ILE A 396 -11.53 18.14 -6.69
C ILE A 396 -11.71 18.26 -5.18
N TYR A 397 -12.84 17.80 -4.65
CA TYR A 397 -13.16 17.89 -3.22
C TYR A 397 -12.69 16.67 -2.42
N ASP A 398 -12.37 15.54 -3.08
CA ASP A 398 -11.97 14.26 -2.49
C ASP A 398 -13.10 13.53 -1.73
N CYS A 399 -13.93 14.26 -1.01
CA CYS A 399 -15.10 13.78 -0.29
C CYS A 399 -16.28 14.72 -0.53
N CYS A 400 -17.47 14.15 -0.62
CA CYS A 400 -18.73 14.86 -0.72
C CYS A 400 -19.69 14.30 0.32
N ASP A 401 -19.99 15.07 1.36
CA ASP A 401 -21.03 14.75 2.32
C ASP A 401 -22.38 15.21 1.74
N LEU A 402 -23.35 14.30 1.63
CA LEU A 402 -24.66 14.61 1.05
C LEU A 402 -25.56 15.34 2.06
N ILE A 403 -25.08 16.48 2.56
CA ILE A 403 -25.76 17.33 3.54
C ILE A 403 -25.69 18.80 3.10
N GLU A 404 -26.70 19.58 3.48
CA GLU A 404 -26.73 21.02 3.28
C GLU A 404 -25.54 21.69 3.96
N GLY A 405 -24.81 22.54 3.23
CA GLY A 405 -23.60 23.22 3.71
C GLY A 405 -22.29 22.51 3.35
N ASP A 406 -22.32 21.31 2.76
CA ASP A 406 -21.11 20.72 2.17
C ASP A 406 -20.79 21.37 0.81
N PRO A 407 -19.60 21.96 0.63
CA PRO A 407 -19.28 22.72 -0.58
C PRO A 407 -19.29 21.88 -1.86
N CYS A 408 -18.88 20.59 -1.80
CA CYS A 408 -18.95 19.70 -2.95
C CYS A 408 -20.40 19.43 -3.36
N TYR A 409 -21.25 19.16 -2.37
CA TYR A 409 -22.65 18.89 -2.60
C TYR A 409 -23.39 20.12 -3.14
N GLU A 410 -23.11 21.32 -2.60
CA GLU A 410 -23.68 22.58 -3.09
C GLU A 410 -23.25 22.89 -4.54
N ASP A 411 -21.98 22.64 -4.87
CA ASP A 411 -21.49 22.79 -6.25
C ASP A 411 -22.19 21.81 -7.20
N LEU A 412 -22.41 20.58 -6.80
CA LEU A 412 -23.15 19.59 -7.60
C LEU A 412 -24.60 20.01 -7.83
N LEU A 413 -25.29 20.48 -6.77
CA LEU A 413 -26.65 21.01 -6.88
C LEU A 413 -26.69 22.26 -7.77
N GLY A 414 -25.70 23.15 -7.63
CA GLY A 414 -25.53 24.35 -8.47
C GLY A 414 -25.33 24.03 -9.95
N LEU A 415 -24.73 22.88 -10.26
CA LEU A 415 -24.57 22.35 -11.62
C LEU A 415 -25.83 21.62 -12.14
N GLY A 416 -26.87 21.53 -11.31
CA GLY A 416 -28.16 20.93 -11.64
C GLY A 416 -28.21 19.42 -11.53
N TYR A 417 -27.36 18.80 -10.70
CA TYR A 417 -27.51 17.41 -10.30
C TYR A 417 -28.55 17.30 -9.19
N ASP A 418 -29.29 16.20 -9.16
CA ASP A 418 -30.14 15.86 -8.04
C ASP A 418 -29.58 14.67 -7.26
N ASP A 419 -30.13 14.43 -6.07
CA ASP A 419 -29.66 13.37 -5.17
C ASP A 419 -29.70 11.98 -5.82
N ALA A 420 -30.72 11.72 -6.63
CA ALA A 420 -30.89 10.43 -7.27
C ALA A 420 -29.80 10.19 -8.33
N GLU A 421 -29.46 11.21 -9.11
CA GLU A 421 -28.37 11.16 -10.09
C GLU A 421 -27.02 10.99 -9.41
N ILE A 422 -26.75 11.73 -8.31
CA ILE A 422 -25.50 11.64 -7.57
C ILE A 422 -25.31 10.23 -7.00
N GLN A 423 -26.37 9.69 -6.37
CA GLN A 423 -26.32 8.34 -5.76
C GLN A 423 -26.22 7.22 -6.79
N ASP A 424 -26.97 7.30 -7.91
CA ASP A 424 -26.90 6.32 -8.99
C ASP A 424 -25.51 6.27 -9.62
N PHE A 425 -24.93 7.45 -9.88
CA PHE A 425 -23.60 7.52 -10.44
C PHE A 425 -22.52 7.05 -9.44
N ALA A 426 -22.60 7.48 -8.17
CA ALA A 426 -21.70 7.01 -7.12
C ALA A 426 -21.76 5.49 -6.95
N SER A 427 -22.95 4.89 -7.03
CA SER A 427 -23.11 3.43 -6.99
C SER A 427 -22.36 2.73 -8.13
N ARG A 428 -22.48 3.24 -9.35
CA ARG A 428 -21.75 2.69 -10.51
C ARG A 428 -20.24 2.86 -10.42
N LEU A 429 -19.75 3.98 -9.86
CA LEU A 429 -18.32 4.19 -9.58
C LEU A 429 -17.82 3.29 -8.44
N SER A 430 -18.67 3.04 -7.44
CA SER A 430 -18.33 2.17 -6.33
C SER A 430 -18.21 0.70 -6.77
N ASP A 431 -19.05 0.25 -7.70
CA ASP A 431 -18.93 -1.08 -8.30
C ASP A 431 -17.59 -1.29 -9.03
N GLN A 432 -16.94 -0.21 -9.44
CA GLN A 432 -15.61 -0.20 -10.08
C GLN A 432 -14.48 0.24 -9.13
N GLU A 433 -14.75 0.29 -7.84
CA GLU A 433 -13.77 0.68 -6.79
C GLU A 433 -13.16 2.07 -6.94
N ILE A 434 -13.79 2.95 -7.73
CA ILE A 434 -13.34 4.33 -7.96
C ILE A 434 -13.70 5.23 -6.78
N VAL A 435 -14.86 5.00 -6.17
CA VAL A 435 -15.33 5.72 -4.98
C VAL A 435 -15.78 4.75 -3.90
N THR A 436 -15.69 5.19 -2.66
CA THR A 436 -16.33 4.52 -1.52
C THR A 436 -17.57 5.30 -1.11
N ILE A 437 -18.67 4.57 -0.87
CA ILE A 437 -19.92 5.13 -0.38
C ILE A 437 -20.08 4.81 1.09
N LEU A 438 -20.13 5.82 1.94
CA LEU A 438 -20.47 5.69 3.34
C LEU A 438 -21.99 5.74 3.51
N THR A 439 -22.55 4.72 4.14
CA THR A 439 -23.99 4.60 4.34
C THR A 439 -24.38 4.57 5.81
N SER A 440 -25.58 5.05 6.12
CA SER A 440 -26.23 4.85 7.42
C SER A 440 -27.58 4.18 7.25
N THR A 441 -28.28 3.94 8.36
CA THR A 441 -29.67 3.42 8.35
C THR A 441 -30.67 4.29 7.58
N GLY A 442 -30.28 5.53 7.24
CA GLY A 442 -31.11 6.50 6.52
C GLY A 442 -30.75 6.70 5.04
N GLY A 443 -29.68 6.08 4.55
CA GLY A 443 -29.23 6.25 3.16
C GLY A 443 -27.73 6.52 3.03
N VAL A 444 -27.31 7.03 1.87
CA VAL A 444 -25.92 7.45 1.60
C VAL A 444 -25.63 8.73 2.40
N LEU A 445 -24.52 8.73 3.15
CA LEU A 445 -24.06 9.88 3.93
C LEU A 445 -22.97 10.65 3.20
N ALA A 446 -22.00 9.94 2.63
CA ALA A 446 -20.87 10.56 1.97
C ALA A 446 -20.35 9.70 0.82
N ILE A 447 -19.68 10.36 -0.14
CA ILE A 447 -19.00 9.73 -1.27
C ILE A 447 -17.55 10.19 -1.23
N ARG A 448 -16.62 9.26 -1.22
CA ARG A 448 -15.18 9.55 -1.20
C ARG A 448 -14.50 8.98 -2.44
N MET A 449 -13.61 9.76 -3.08
CA MET A 449 -12.81 9.31 -4.21
C MET A 449 -11.65 8.45 -3.72
N GLU A 450 -11.60 7.18 -4.13
CA GLU A 450 -10.56 6.24 -3.73
C GLU A 450 -9.45 6.11 -4.78
N GLU A 451 -9.81 6.08 -6.09
CA GLU A 451 -8.82 5.92 -7.15
C GLU A 451 -8.04 7.22 -7.38
N GLN A 452 -6.80 7.21 -6.91
CA GLN A 452 -5.98 8.41 -6.86
C GLN A 452 -5.47 8.88 -8.21
N ASN A 453 -5.06 7.97 -9.13
CA ASN A 453 -4.53 8.45 -10.41
C ASN A 453 -5.63 9.07 -11.27
N LEU A 454 -6.85 8.54 -11.18
CA LEU A 454 -8.01 9.16 -11.81
C LEU A 454 -8.30 10.52 -11.18
N ARG A 455 -8.26 10.61 -9.85
CA ARG A 455 -8.42 11.88 -9.13
C ARG A 455 -7.39 12.91 -9.59
N ASP A 456 -6.11 12.55 -9.54
CA ASP A 456 -5.00 13.43 -9.90
C ASP A 456 -5.09 13.87 -11.36
N PHE A 457 -5.47 12.96 -12.27
CA PHE A 457 -5.73 13.27 -13.66
C PHE A 457 -6.91 14.25 -13.84
N LEU A 458 -8.03 14.00 -13.16
CA LEU A 458 -9.23 14.84 -13.26
C LEU A 458 -8.99 16.25 -12.73
N ILE A 459 -8.24 16.39 -11.63
CA ILE A 459 -7.80 17.67 -11.07
C ILE A 459 -6.94 18.44 -12.08
N CYS A 460 -5.92 17.78 -12.65
CA CYS A 460 -5.04 18.37 -13.66
C CYS A 460 -5.82 18.80 -14.91
N ARG A 461 -6.72 17.93 -15.38
CA ARG A 461 -7.59 18.23 -16.51
C ARG A 461 -8.43 19.48 -16.26
N HIS A 462 -9.06 19.55 -15.08
CA HIS A 462 -9.96 20.62 -14.72
C HIS A 462 -9.26 21.98 -14.66
N PHE A 463 -8.22 22.10 -13.85
CA PHE A 463 -7.57 23.39 -13.56
C PHE A 463 -6.47 23.75 -14.56
N ALA A 464 -5.55 22.82 -14.82
CA ALA A 464 -4.32 23.14 -15.53
C ALA A 464 -4.44 23.01 -17.06
N LYS A 465 -5.28 22.09 -17.57
CA LYS A 465 -5.35 21.80 -19.02
C LYS A 465 -6.57 22.41 -19.70
N GLU A 466 -7.74 22.28 -19.12
CA GLU A 466 -8.98 22.79 -19.71
C GLU A 466 -9.41 24.16 -19.15
N GLY A 467 -8.83 24.56 -18.02
CA GLY A 467 -9.12 25.88 -17.40
C GLY A 467 -10.60 26.06 -17.07
N LYS A 468 -11.28 25.00 -16.65
CA LYS A 468 -12.74 25.00 -16.38
C LYS A 468 -13.13 25.77 -15.12
N GLY A 469 -12.16 26.09 -14.27
CA GLY A 469 -12.35 26.83 -13.03
C GLY A 469 -11.14 27.68 -12.68
N SER A 470 -11.34 28.71 -11.86
CA SER A 470 -10.28 29.51 -11.27
C SER A 470 -9.72 28.78 -10.06
N PHE A 471 -8.44 28.42 -10.09
CA PHE A 471 -7.83 27.73 -8.95
C PHE A 471 -7.71 28.65 -7.74
N SER A 472 -7.48 29.96 -7.94
CA SER A 472 -7.50 30.94 -6.84
C SER A 472 -8.86 31.03 -6.16
N ASP A 473 -9.98 31.01 -6.92
CA ASP A 473 -11.31 31.01 -6.32
C ASP A 473 -11.59 29.72 -5.54
N PHE A 474 -11.14 28.59 -6.06
CA PHE A 474 -11.24 27.30 -5.36
C PHE A 474 -10.44 27.30 -4.05
N ILE A 475 -9.21 27.83 -4.04
CA ILE A 475 -8.43 28.01 -2.81
C ILE A 475 -9.23 28.85 -1.81
N LEU A 476 -9.77 30.00 -2.24
CA LEU A 476 -10.51 30.92 -1.36
C LEU A 476 -11.79 30.30 -0.80
N HIS A 477 -12.46 29.45 -1.60
CA HIS A 477 -13.68 28.75 -1.21
C HIS A 477 -13.41 27.62 -0.21
N THR A 478 -12.25 26.92 -0.34
CA THR A 478 -11.92 25.73 0.43
C THR A 478 -10.88 25.97 1.54
N ALA A 479 -10.40 27.21 1.71
CA ALA A 479 -9.35 27.54 2.67
C ALA A 479 -9.71 27.22 4.14
N GLU A 480 -11.00 27.29 4.48
CA GLU A 480 -11.52 27.06 5.82
C GLU A 480 -11.97 25.60 6.06
N MET A 481 -11.93 24.76 5.03
CA MET A 481 -12.34 23.36 5.15
C MET A 481 -11.27 22.53 5.90
N PRO A 482 -11.69 21.64 6.82
CA PRO A 482 -10.77 20.82 7.61
C PRO A 482 -9.80 19.98 6.77
N ASN A 483 -10.26 19.51 5.59
CA ASN A 483 -9.48 18.65 4.70
C ASN A 483 -8.61 19.41 3.70
N ALA A 484 -8.72 20.75 3.68
CA ALA A 484 -7.99 21.64 2.76
C ALA A 484 -7.84 21.05 1.34
N PRO A 485 -8.94 20.84 0.57
CA PRO A 485 -8.89 20.14 -0.73
C PRO A 485 -7.91 20.79 -1.72
N TYR A 486 -7.72 22.10 -1.64
CA TYR A 486 -6.75 22.84 -2.46
C TYR A 486 -5.30 22.35 -2.29
N LEU A 487 -4.92 21.86 -1.08
CA LEU A 487 -3.58 21.31 -0.85
C LEU A 487 -3.37 20.03 -1.65
N LYS A 488 -4.39 19.17 -1.66
CA LYS A 488 -4.35 17.93 -2.46
C LYS A 488 -4.30 18.26 -3.95
N ALA A 489 -5.08 19.25 -4.40
CA ALA A 489 -5.09 19.67 -5.79
C ALA A 489 -3.73 20.21 -6.26
N VAL A 490 -3.04 21.02 -5.46
CA VAL A 490 -1.68 21.49 -5.80
C VAL A 490 -0.72 20.32 -5.94
N LYS A 491 -0.77 19.38 -5.01
CA LYS A 491 0.10 18.18 -5.04
C LYS A 491 -0.15 17.35 -6.29
N SER A 492 -1.41 17.07 -6.61
CA SER A 492 -1.80 16.34 -7.82
C SER A 492 -1.28 17.04 -9.08
N MET A 493 -1.45 18.35 -9.18
CA MET A 493 -0.96 19.13 -10.33
C MET A 493 0.57 19.13 -10.44
N ALA A 494 1.28 19.22 -9.31
CA ALA A 494 2.73 19.21 -9.29
C ALA A 494 3.30 17.82 -9.64
N GLU A 495 2.71 16.75 -9.15
CA GLU A 495 3.16 15.38 -9.40
C GLU A 495 2.86 14.89 -10.81
N VAL A 496 1.67 15.19 -11.34
CA VAL A 496 1.18 14.67 -12.62
C VAL A 496 1.54 15.57 -13.80
N CYS A 497 1.48 16.88 -13.59
CA CYS A 497 1.69 17.86 -14.64
C CYS A 497 2.97 18.67 -14.40
N GLY A 498 3.99 18.18 -13.72
CA GLY A 498 5.19 18.87 -13.24
C GLY A 498 6.03 19.61 -14.28
N SER A 499 5.39 20.19 -15.32
CA SER A 499 6.01 21.05 -16.30
C SER A 499 6.17 22.48 -15.76
N GLU A 500 7.16 23.21 -16.25
CA GLU A 500 7.42 24.61 -15.90
C GLU A 500 6.16 25.49 -16.06
N SER A 501 5.36 25.22 -17.10
CA SER A 501 4.12 25.95 -17.34
C SER A 501 3.06 25.74 -16.25
N VAL A 502 3.00 24.58 -15.63
CA VAL A 502 2.07 24.29 -14.52
C VAL A 502 2.57 24.92 -13.23
N TYR A 503 3.87 24.91 -12.97
CA TYR A 503 4.42 25.65 -11.82
C TYR A 503 4.17 27.15 -11.94
N ASP A 504 4.30 27.73 -13.13
CA ASP A 504 3.97 29.13 -13.38
C ASP A 504 2.47 29.42 -13.24
N TYR A 505 1.62 28.48 -13.63
CA TYR A 505 0.17 28.57 -13.41
C TYR A 505 -0.13 28.54 -11.91
N LEU A 506 0.38 27.55 -11.17
CA LEU A 506 0.18 27.42 -9.73
C LEU A 506 0.67 28.65 -8.98
N ARG A 507 1.86 29.17 -9.32
CA ARG A 507 2.41 30.39 -8.72
C ARG A 507 1.44 31.56 -8.88
N ARG A 508 0.99 31.83 -10.09
CA ARG A 508 0.06 32.94 -10.36
C ARG A 508 -1.28 32.83 -9.63
N GLU A 509 -1.82 31.61 -9.57
CA GLU A 509 -3.09 31.38 -8.89
C GLU A 509 -2.95 31.46 -7.36
N CYS A 510 -1.86 30.94 -6.81
CA CYS A 510 -1.55 31.09 -5.39
C CYS A 510 -1.24 32.54 -5.01
N GLU A 511 -0.58 33.34 -5.87
CA GLU A 511 -0.38 34.78 -5.65
C GLU A 511 -1.70 35.54 -5.55
N LYS A 512 -2.64 35.27 -6.47
CA LYS A 512 -3.98 35.86 -6.41
C LYS A 512 -4.73 35.50 -5.13
N ALA A 513 -4.69 34.22 -4.75
CA ALA A 513 -5.34 33.78 -3.53
C ALA A 513 -4.69 34.39 -2.29
N TRP A 514 -3.35 34.52 -2.26
CA TRP A 514 -2.61 35.11 -1.16
C TRP A 514 -3.02 36.55 -0.87
N ASP A 515 -3.26 37.34 -1.90
CA ASP A 515 -3.66 38.76 -1.73
C ASP A 515 -4.93 38.91 -0.89
N GLU A 516 -5.80 37.90 -0.87
CA GLU A 516 -7.00 37.89 -0.03
C GLU A 516 -6.78 37.15 1.28
N ILE A 517 -6.10 35.97 1.25
CA ILE A 517 -5.89 35.10 2.41
C ILE A 517 -5.06 35.80 3.49
N LYS A 518 -4.03 36.55 3.13
CA LYS A 518 -3.17 37.26 4.08
C LYS A 518 -3.92 38.21 5.02
N ASN A 519 -5.14 38.64 4.62
CA ASN A 519 -6.01 39.52 5.38
C ASN A 519 -7.15 38.80 6.11
N ARG A 520 -7.24 37.47 6.00
CA ARG A 520 -8.21 36.63 6.70
C ARG A 520 -7.72 36.24 8.10
N ASP A 521 -8.24 35.13 8.62
CA ASP A 521 -7.79 34.53 9.89
C ASP A 521 -6.28 34.23 9.84
N ALA A 522 -5.56 34.61 10.90
CA ALA A 522 -4.12 34.47 10.99
C ALA A 522 -3.65 33.01 10.79
N ARG A 523 -4.40 32.02 11.31
CA ARG A 523 -4.05 30.59 11.19
C ARG A 523 -4.14 30.11 9.74
N ILE A 524 -5.15 30.58 8.99
CA ILE A 524 -5.31 30.23 7.58
C ILE A 524 -4.17 30.85 6.77
N ALA A 525 -3.82 32.10 7.04
CA ALA A 525 -2.72 32.79 6.37
C ALA A 525 -1.38 32.08 6.67
N ASP A 526 -1.12 31.74 7.92
CA ASP A 526 0.10 31.05 8.33
C ASP A 526 0.19 29.65 7.70
N GLN A 527 -0.87 28.85 7.75
CA GLN A 527 -0.90 27.52 7.12
C GLN A 527 -0.71 27.59 5.60
N PHE A 528 -1.36 28.55 4.95
CA PHE A 528 -1.22 28.75 3.51
C PHE A 528 0.21 29.08 3.12
N ILE A 529 0.82 30.08 3.75
CA ILE A 529 2.15 30.54 3.38
C ILE A 529 3.26 29.55 3.76
N ILE A 530 3.12 28.81 4.86
CA ILE A 530 4.00 27.69 5.20
C ILE A 530 3.97 26.63 4.09
N THR A 531 2.78 26.28 3.63
CA THR A 531 2.63 25.24 2.61
C THR A 531 3.17 25.68 1.25
N PHE A 532 2.97 26.94 0.89
CA PHE A 532 3.31 27.45 -0.45
C PHE A 532 4.56 28.32 -0.49
N ASN A 533 5.40 28.29 0.54
CA ASN A 533 6.61 29.14 0.60
C ASN A 533 7.55 28.95 -0.60
N GLN A 534 7.67 27.75 -1.15
CA GLN A 534 8.51 27.48 -2.32
C GLN A 534 7.91 28.03 -3.63
N LEU A 535 6.58 28.12 -3.72
CA LEU A 535 5.90 28.76 -4.85
C LEU A 535 5.87 30.29 -4.71
N LEU A 536 5.78 30.80 -3.49
CA LEU A 536 5.64 32.21 -3.12
C LEU A 536 6.78 32.71 -2.22
N PRO A 537 8.08 32.50 -2.57
CA PRO A 537 9.18 32.73 -1.65
C PRO A 537 9.30 34.20 -1.21
N ILE A 538 9.04 35.13 -2.11
CA ILE A 538 9.10 36.57 -1.80
C ILE A 538 8.01 36.95 -0.80
N GLN A 539 6.79 36.48 -1.02
CA GLN A 539 5.64 36.75 -0.15
C GLN A 539 5.84 36.08 1.22
N ALA A 540 6.37 34.84 1.23
CA ALA A 540 6.66 34.09 2.45
C ALA A 540 7.72 34.79 3.31
N LEU A 541 8.83 35.22 2.72
CA LEU A 541 9.88 35.96 3.43
C LEU A 541 9.38 37.32 3.94
N ALA A 542 8.60 38.04 3.14
CA ALA A 542 8.04 39.32 3.55
C ALA A 542 7.06 39.16 4.73
N PHE A 543 6.17 38.17 4.66
CA PHE A 543 5.19 37.90 5.70
C PHE A 543 5.86 37.41 7.00
N ALA A 544 6.85 36.50 6.89
CA ALA A 544 7.63 36.05 8.03
C ALA A 544 8.41 37.21 8.69
N SER A 545 9.00 38.13 7.90
CA SER A 545 9.68 39.31 8.42
C SER A 545 8.71 40.24 9.17
N GLU A 546 7.52 40.47 8.63
CA GLU A 546 6.49 41.27 9.29
C GLU A 546 6.04 40.65 10.62
N ARG A 547 5.86 39.33 10.67
CA ARG A 547 5.55 38.60 11.91
C ARG A 547 6.63 38.78 12.95
N ILE A 548 7.91 38.65 12.58
CA ILE A 548 9.04 38.88 13.51
C ILE A 548 9.07 40.32 14.02
N GLU A 549 8.70 41.30 13.19
CA GLU A 549 8.71 42.71 13.59
C GLU A 549 7.53 43.11 14.45
N SER A 550 6.36 42.47 14.24
CA SER A 550 5.11 42.76 14.96
C SER A 550 4.92 41.97 16.24
N ALA A 551 5.58 40.81 16.39
CA ALA A 551 5.49 40.00 17.60
C ALA A 551 6.13 40.70 18.78
N ALA A 552 5.44 40.75 19.94
CA ALA A 552 6.06 41.09 21.21
C ALA A 552 7.17 40.07 21.48
N CYS A 553 8.33 40.54 22.01
CA CYS A 553 9.51 39.69 22.22
C CYS A 553 9.24 38.39 23.03
N ALA A 554 8.19 38.34 23.84
CA ALA A 554 7.76 37.15 24.58
C ALA A 554 7.27 36.01 23.69
N ASP A 555 6.63 36.32 22.57
CA ASP A 555 6.06 35.31 21.67
C ASP A 555 7.12 34.63 20.82
N VAL A 556 8.18 35.33 20.46
CA VAL A 556 9.30 34.79 19.66
C VAL A 556 10.10 33.73 20.42
N SER A 557 10.22 33.83 21.75
CA SER A 557 10.95 32.86 22.57
C SER A 557 10.21 31.55 22.75
N GLU A 558 8.89 31.59 22.85
CA GLU A 558 8.05 30.37 22.90
C GLU A 558 8.03 29.66 21.55
N GLU A 559 8.08 30.41 20.45
CA GLU A 559 8.16 29.92 19.09
C GLU A 559 9.44 29.14 18.78
N ILE A 560 10.60 29.69 19.17
CA ILE A 560 11.90 29.05 18.93
C ILE A 560 12.10 27.80 19.79
N LEU A 561 11.51 27.75 21.00
CA LEU A 561 11.73 26.68 21.96
C LEU A 561 10.86 25.44 21.72
N GLY A 562 9.86 25.48 20.84
CA GLY A 562 9.03 24.33 20.47
C GLY A 562 8.29 23.66 21.62
N THR A 563 8.07 24.40 22.74
CA THR A 563 7.53 23.82 23.97
C THR A 563 6.02 23.63 23.97
N ASN A 564 5.31 24.16 22.95
CA ASN A 564 3.89 23.90 22.77
C ASN A 564 3.55 23.58 21.31
N SER A 565 3.19 22.34 21.05
CA SER A 565 2.87 21.78 19.73
C SER A 565 1.55 22.28 19.09
N THR A 566 0.95 23.34 19.60
CA THR A 566 -0.37 23.83 19.16
C THR A 566 -0.44 25.35 18.98
N SER A 567 0.67 26.10 19.06
CA SER A 567 0.63 27.55 18.93
C SER A 567 1.26 28.07 17.65
N ASP A 568 0.62 29.05 17.09
CA ASP A 568 0.87 29.87 15.88
C ASP A 568 2.31 30.40 15.70
N GLY A 569 3.26 29.99 16.51
CA GLY A 569 4.57 30.57 16.71
C GLY A 569 5.73 30.01 15.87
N SER A 570 5.60 28.84 15.30
CA SER A 570 6.72 28.19 14.56
C SER A 570 6.81 28.58 13.07
N MET A 571 5.84 29.36 12.56
CA MET A 571 5.70 29.69 11.15
C MET A 571 6.94 30.31 10.50
N PRO A 572 7.59 31.36 11.07
CA PRO A 572 8.77 31.95 10.44
C PRO A 572 9.91 30.98 10.27
N LEU A 573 10.14 30.12 11.28
CA LEU A 573 11.22 29.12 11.25
C LEU A 573 11.01 28.10 10.13
N HIS A 574 9.80 27.59 9.96
CA HIS A 574 9.48 26.66 8.87
C HIS A 574 9.75 27.24 7.49
N ILE A 575 9.40 28.52 7.28
CA ILE A 575 9.66 29.22 6.03
C ILE A 575 11.17 29.36 5.79
N PHE A 576 11.92 29.77 6.80
CA PHE A 576 13.37 29.98 6.65
C PHE A 576 14.10 28.67 6.37
N VAL A 577 13.84 27.60 7.13
CA VAL A 577 14.43 26.28 6.90
C VAL A 577 14.10 25.76 5.49
N SER A 578 12.85 25.87 5.07
CA SER A 578 12.44 25.45 3.73
C SER A 578 13.16 26.22 2.60
N LEU A 579 13.37 27.53 2.76
CA LEU A 579 13.96 28.38 1.72
C LEU A 579 15.49 28.46 1.79
N MET A 580 16.14 28.02 2.88
CA MET A 580 17.62 27.92 2.96
C MET A 580 18.19 26.99 1.89
N ASN A 581 17.45 25.99 1.45
CA ASN A 581 17.87 25.07 0.39
C ASN A 581 17.64 25.63 -1.03
N SER A 582 17.05 26.82 -1.16
CA SER A 582 16.86 27.47 -2.46
C SER A 582 18.11 28.21 -2.89
N SER A 583 18.60 27.98 -4.12
CA SER A 583 19.78 28.66 -4.65
C SER A 583 19.61 30.19 -4.75
N GLU A 584 18.38 30.70 -4.85
CA GLU A 584 18.08 32.10 -5.05
C GLU A 584 17.76 32.85 -3.74
N TYR A 585 17.11 32.17 -2.79
CA TYR A 585 16.58 32.82 -1.57
C TYR A 585 17.32 32.43 -0.28
N SER A 586 18.29 31.50 -0.35
CA SER A 586 19.01 30.97 0.80
C SER A 586 19.68 32.04 1.66
N GLN A 587 20.32 33.03 1.04
CA GLN A 587 21.01 34.12 1.77
C GLN A 587 19.99 34.96 2.55
N THR A 588 18.90 35.39 1.92
CA THR A 588 17.87 36.19 2.57
C THR A 588 17.19 35.42 3.69
N ALA A 589 16.88 34.12 3.47
CA ALA A 589 16.29 33.25 4.48
C ALA A 589 17.21 33.10 5.68
N LEU A 590 18.54 32.94 5.47
CA LEU A 590 19.52 32.86 6.53
C LEU A 590 19.64 34.14 7.33
N GLU A 591 19.68 35.31 6.65
CA GLU A 591 19.75 36.62 7.30
C GLU A 591 18.54 36.89 8.19
N LEU A 592 17.34 36.52 7.72
CA LEU A 592 16.10 36.61 8.50
C LEU A 592 16.04 35.62 9.65
N PHE A 593 16.55 34.39 9.44
CA PHE A 593 16.69 33.40 10.50
C PHE A 593 17.61 33.90 11.63
N VAL A 594 18.78 34.43 11.30
CA VAL A 594 19.72 35.02 12.29
C VAL A 594 19.06 36.16 13.05
N LYS A 595 18.34 37.05 12.36
CA LYS A 595 17.58 38.15 12.99
C LYS A 595 16.49 37.65 13.94
N CYS A 596 15.83 36.55 13.60
CA CYS A 596 14.84 35.90 14.45
C CYS A 596 15.46 35.33 15.71
N VAL A 597 16.60 34.65 15.57
CA VAL A 597 17.38 34.07 16.69
C VAL A 597 17.94 35.16 17.59
N GLU A 598 18.49 36.25 17.02
CA GLU A 598 19.03 37.39 17.79
C GLU A 598 17.96 38.04 18.66
N ARG A 599 16.76 38.24 18.14
CA ARG A 599 15.60 38.75 18.90
C ARG A 599 15.13 37.80 20.00
N GLY A 600 15.18 36.50 19.76
CA GLY A 600 14.84 35.48 20.75
C GLY A 600 15.90 35.32 21.82
N THR A 601 17.20 35.52 21.50
CA THR A 601 18.31 35.32 22.48
C THR A 601 18.43 36.44 23.50
N GLU A 602 17.95 37.66 23.22
CA GLU A 602 17.90 38.72 24.23
C GLU A 602 17.00 38.35 25.44
N GLN A 603 16.04 37.47 25.24
CA GLN A 603 15.16 36.94 26.30
C GLN A 603 15.50 35.50 26.73
N ALA A 604 16.05 34.67 25.84
CA ALA A 604 16.49 33.31 26.18
C ALA A 604 17.72 33.24 27.06
N ALA A 605 18.43 34.36 27.28
CA ALA A 605 19.51 34.46 28.28
C ALA A 605 19.02 34.16 29.72
N GLU A 606 17.73 34.32 30.00
CA GLU A 606 17.13 33.93 31.27
C GLU A 606 16.87 32.40 31.38
N TYR A 607 16.88 31.65 30.27
CA TYR A 607 16.52 30.22 30.24
C TYR A 607 17.70 29.27 29.99
N ASN A 608 18.95 29.68 30.07
CA ASN A 608 20.13 28.82 29.90
C ASN A 608 20.17 28.06 28.53
N TRP A 609 19.70 28.65 27.47
CA TRP A 609 19.74 28.06 26.14
C TRP A 609 21.11 28.29 25.51
N ALA A 610 22.01 27.34 25.68
CA ALA A 610 23.25 27.32 24.91
C ALA A 610 22.93 26.68 23.55
N CYS A 611 23.07 27.45 22.48
CA CYS A 611 23.31 26.89 21.15
C CYS A 611 24.65 26.13 21.20
N GLY A 612 24.60 24.86 21.62
CA GLY A 612 25.73 23.96 21.44
C GLY A 612 25.87 23.60 19.96
N PRO A 613 27.03 23.08 19.53
CA PRO A 613 27.20 22.59 18.15
C PRO A 613 26.24 21.49 17.74
N ASP A 614 25.44 20.96 18.68
CA ASP A 614 24.38 19.95 18.48
C ASP A 614 22.97 20.57 18.49
N GLY A 615 22.83 21.89 18.39
CA GLY A 615 21.55 22.60 18.26
C GLY A 615 20.91 22.36 16.88
N ALA A 616 19.73 22.90 16.65
CA ALA A 616 18.83 22.69 15.50
C ALA A 616 19.47 22.68 14.08
N PHE A 617 20.74 23.02 13.95
CA PHE A 617 21.51 22.90 12.72
C PHE A 617 22.04 21.48 12.42
N ALA A 618 22.00 20.55 13.39
CA ALA A 618 22.57 19.21 13.21
C ALA A 618 21.60 18.20 12.56
N TYR A 619 20.33 18.55 12.38
CA TYR A 619 19.32 17.61 11.91
C TYR A 619 19.00 17.68 10.42
N ASP A 620 19.43 18.73 9.69
CA ASP A 620 19.05 18.92 8.27
C ASP A 620 20.23 19.18 7.32
N LEU A 621 21.46 18.82 7.69
CA LEU A 621 22.64 19.00 6.84
C LEU A 621 23.31 17.70 6.37
N ASP A 622 22.60 16.53 6.48
CA ASP A 622 23.04 15.27 5.83
C ASP A 622 22.05 14.83 4.75
#